data_e749cd3c910f33b4585ce70f4df242be
#
_entry.id   e749cd3c910f33b4585ce70f4df242be
#
_cell.length_a   1.000
_cell.length_b   1.000
_cell.length_c   1.000
_cell.angle_alpha   90.00
_cell.angle_beta   90.00
_cell.angle_gamma   90.00
#
_symmetry.space_group_name_H-M   'P 1'
#
loop_
_entity.id
_entity.type
_entity.pdbx_description
1 polymer ?
#
loop_
_entity_poly.entity_id
_entity_poly.type
_entity_poly.pdbx_seq_one_letter_code
_entity_poly.pdbx_strand_id
1 'polypeptide(L)'
;MKTIASFYDVLGVGPSANPETIRKAYRRLASKHHPDVSNHPDAHENMARINEAFNTLSDDEKRSEYDAMLAGGRFEAPTAPKYEARKPIVVKFLTRLSAHSTPVYAVSFSPDTGGLVSSAFDNEIIWWDGEFLRPARRTKLESGVISTLRAFSEGRVVAAGCAEHLVSLYHLDGPTVNSWRSTNEEWVSCLAISDDGNSLATGSLYKTLSVSNTHNGGHLYRKKEHEQSVTAVAWSADGKYLATGSADASVKLFHSGNGALLHTFRQVRSTVTALAFSNDSRYLAVAAVDLSIRVFRLSDGGLEKMMFGHTKPIETLAFHPNGWLFASGSRDGTVGLWNAAKGIGNVRIEASSRPISCVAFSPDGTKLAAGGQDKIVRLWEVSAKEVA
;
A
#
# COMPACT_ATOMS: atom_id res chain seq x y z
N MET A 1 25.56 -16.98 -29.48
CA MET A 1 24.41 -16.09 -29.21
C MET A 1 23.33 -16.94 -28.52
N LYS A 2 23.02 -16.73 -27.25
CA LYS A 2 21.87 -17.39 -26.60
C LYS A 2 20.62 -16.71 -27.11
N THR A 3 19.82 -17.41 -27.90
CA THR A 3 18.49 -16.96 -28.33
C THR A 3 17.64 -16.77 -27.08
N ILE A 4 17.15 -15.56 -26.86
CA ILE A 4 16.23 -15.27 -25.75
C ILE A 4 14.94 -16.05 -26.05
N ALA A 5 14.54 -16.95 -25.17
CA ALA A 5 13.32 -17.72 -25.30
C ALA A 5 12.10 -16.79 -25.34
N SER A 6 11.27 -16.90 -26.37
CA SER A 6 10.01 -16.14 -26.48
C SER A 6 9.00 -16.56 -25.41
N PHE A 7 7.97 -15.77 -25.18
CA PHE A 7 6.88 -16.15 -24.27
C PHE A 7 6.15 -17.41 -24.72
N TYR A 8 6.11 -17.66 -26.02
CA TYR A 8 5.62 -18.93 -26.57
C TYR A 8 6.51 -20.12 -26.17
N ASP A 9 7.82 -19.95 -26.21
CA ASP A 9 8.78 -20.96 -25.75
C ASP A 9 8.68 -21.21 -24.23
N VAL A 10 8.47 -20.15 -23.45
CA VAL A 10 8.30 -20.23 -21.99
C VAL A 10 7.07 -21.06 -21.61
N LEU A 11 5.95 -20.91 -22.32
CA LEU A 11 4.76 -21.72 -22.12
C LEU A 11 4.79 -23.08 -22.83
N GLY A 12 5.74 -23.28 -23.76
CA GLY A 12 5.84 -24.46 -24.58
C GLY A 12 4.65 -24.63 -25.54
N VAL A 13 4.22 -23.50 -26.15
CA VAL A 13 3.12 -23.43 -27.14
C VAL A 13 3.61 -22.80 -28.43
N GLY A 14 2.95 -23.05 -29.53
CA GLY A 14 3.26 -22.38 -30.81
C GLY A 14 2.70 -20.97 -30.89
N PRO A 15 3.25 -20.08 -31.77
CA PRO A 15 2.74 -18.73 -31.96
C PRO A 15 1.27 -18.65 -32.41
N SER A 16 0.75 -19.71 -33.02
CA SER A 16 -0.66 -19.82 -33.45
C SER A 16 -1.57 -20.44 -32.38
N ALA A 17 -1.09 -20.65 -31.16
CA ALA A 17 -1.89 -21.27 -30.10
C ALA A 17 -3.12 -20.41 -29.77
N ASN A 18 -4.28 -21.05 -29.63
CA ASN A 18 -5.51 -20.38 -29.22
C ASN A 18 -5.52 -20.12 -27.69
N PRO A 19 -6.38 -19.20 -27.18
CA PRO A 19 -6.43 -18.84 -25.78
C PRO A 19 -6.63 -20.02 -24.82
N GLU A 20 -7.36 -21.06 -25.26
CA GLU A 20 -7.59 -22.27 -24.45
C GLU A 20 -6.32 -23.09 -24.28
N THR A 21 -5.55 -23.24 -25.36
CA THR A 21 -4.24 -23.93 -25.35
C THR A 21 -3.24 -23.19 -24.42
N ILE A 22 -3.22 -21.87 -24.48
CA ILE A 22 -2.38 -21.02 -23.62
C ILE A 22 -2.76 -21.22 -22.15
N ARG A 23 -4.05 -21.18 -21.81
CA ARG A 23 -4.54 -21.44 -20.45
C ARG A 23 -4.20 -22.84 -19.94
N LYS A 24 -4.31 -23.84 -20.79
CA LYS A 24 -3.99 -25.24 -20.45
C LYS A 24 -2.49 -25.41 -20.18
N ALA A 25 -1.65 -24.82 -21.02
CA ALA A 25 -0.19 -24.82 -20.84
C ALA A 25 0.22 -24.12 -19.54
N TYR A 26 -0.34 -22.95 -19.26
CA TYR A 26 -0.12 -22.23 -18.02
C TYR A 26 -0.46 -23.06 -16.79
N ARG A 27 -1.68 -23.64 -16.71
CA ARG A 27 -2.10 -24.46 -15.57
C ARG A 27 -1.14 -25.64 -15.31
N ARG A 28 -0.70 -26.29 -16.38
CA ARG A 28 0.26 -27.41 -16.30
C ARG A 28 1.60 -26.95 -15.73
N LEU A 29 2.14 -25.82 -16.20
CA LEU A 29 3.43 -25.29 -15.77
C LEU A 29 3.34 -24.69 -14.36
N ALA A 30 2.28 -23.98 -14.04
CA ALA A 30 2.05 -23.42 -12.71
C ALA A 30 1.97 -24.51 -11.65
N SER A 31 1.25 -25.61 -11.91
CA SER A 31 1.19 -26.76 -11.01
C SER A 31 2.56 -27.45 -10.80
N LYS A 32 3.42 -27.46 -11.82
CA LYS A 32 4.74 -28.09 -11.77
C LYS A 32 5.82 -27.23 -11.10
N HIS A 33 5.72 -25.91 -11.25
CA HIS A 33 6.73 -24.95 -10.80
C HIS A 33 6.27 -24.06 -9.63
N HIS A 34 5.12 -24.40 -9.01
CA HIS A 34 4.65 -23.69 -7.83
C HIS A 34 5.67 -23.79 -6.70
N PRO A 35 6.01 -22.68 -6.01
CA PRO A 35 7.01 -22.69 -4.93
C PRO A 35 6.72 -23.68 -3.81
N ASP A 36 5.44 -23.98 -3.55
CA ASP A 36 5.01 -24.93 -2.51
C ASP A 36 5.18 -26.39 -2.93
N VAL A 37 5.44 -26.68 -4.22
CA VAL A 37 5.54 -28.04 -4.77
C VAL A 37 6.96 -28.34 -5.28
N SER A 38 7.69 -27.30 -5.68
CA SER A 38 9.03 -27.43 -6.28
C SER A 38 10.11 -26.94 -5.32
N ASN A 39 10.99 -27.85 -4.88
CA ASN A 39 12.19 -27.54 -4.08
C ASN A 39 13.38 -27.01 -4.92
N HIS A 40 13.16 -26.64 -6.19
CA HIS A 40 14.24 -26.15 -7.04
C HIS A 40 14.60 -24.72 -6.68
N PRO A 41 15.89 -24.35 -6.58
CA PRO A 41 16.31 -23.00 -6.20
C PRO A 41 15.73 -21.89 -7.12
N ASP A 42 15.47 -22.21 -8.40
CA ASP A 42 14.94 -21.26 -9.39
C ASP A 42 13.41 -21.34 -9.54
N ALA A 43 12.69 -22.02 -8.66
CA ALA A 43 11.24 -22.21 -8.77
C ALA A 43 10.48 -20.86 -8.82
N HIS A 44 10.91 -19.90 -8.00
CA HIS A 44 10.34 -18.56 -7.98
C HIS A 44 10.57 -17.77 -9.28
N GLU A 45 11.79 -17.84 -9.83
CA GLU A 45 12.13 -17.17 -11.09
C GLU A 45 11.40 -17.79 -12.27
N ASN A 46 11.35 -19.12 -12.33
CA ASN A 46 10.62 -19.85 -13.36
C ASN A 46 9.12 -19.56 -13.30
N MET A 47 8.52 -19.50 -12.11
CA MET A 47 7.12 -19.18 -11.95
C MET A 47 6.80 -17.73 -12.34
N ALA A 48 7.69 -16.78 -12.04
CA ALA A 48 7.55 -15.39 -12.47
C ALA A 48 7.54 -15.26 -14.00
N ARG A 49 8.45 -15.97 -14.69
CA ARG A 49 8.51 -16.01 -16.17
C ARG A 49 7.26 -16.66 -16.78
N ILE A 50 6.76 -17.74 -16.19
CA ILE A 50 5.53 -18.41 -16.63
C ILE A 50 4.32 -17.47 -16.49
N ASN A 51 4.22 -16.73 -15.38
CA ASN A 51 3.15 -15.76 -15.14
C ASN A 51 3.22 -14.59 -16.13
N GLU A 52 4.40 -14.05 -16.39
CA GLU A 52 4.61 -12.97 -17.35
C GLU A 52 4.21 -13.40 -18.77
N ALA A 53 4.66 -14.58 -19.21
CA ALA A 53 4.29 -15.14 -20.51
C ALA A 53 2.77 -15.35 -20.63
N PHE A 54 2.12 -15.85 -19.59
CA PHE A 54 0.68 -16.05 -19.59
C PHE A 54 -0.08 -14.71 -19.63
N ASN A 55 0.32 -13.72 -18.83
CA ASN A 55 -0.33 -12.41 -18.78
C ASN A 55 -0.26 -11.67 -20.11
N THR A 56 0.83 -11.86 -20.86
CA THR A 56 1.00 -11.25 -22.20
C THR A 56 0.20 -12.02 -23.24
N LEU A 57 0.29 -13.34 -23.28
CA LEU A 57 -0.30 -14.14 -24.35
C LEU A 57 -1.80 -14.46 -24.16
N SER A 58 -2.34 -14.28 -22.97
CA SER A 58 -3.78 -14.49 -22.69
C SER A 58 -4.66 -13.27 -22.95
N ASP A 59 -4.08 -12.11 -23.18
CA ASP A 59 -4.71 -10.84 -23.49
C ASP A 59 -4.50 -10.56 -24.98
N ASP A 60 -5.57 -10.41 -25.76
CA ASP A 60 -5.47 -10.30 -27.22
C ASP A 60 -4.74 -9.03 -27.67
N GLU A 61 -4.86 -7.92 -26.96
CA GLU A 61 -4.19 -6.66 -27.28
C GLU A 61 -2.69 -6.75 -27.00
N LYS A 62 -2.31 -7.22 -25.81
CA LYS A 62 -0.89 -7.42 -25.44
C LYS A 62 -0.21 -8.48 -26.30
N ARG A 63 -0.93 -9.52 -26.68
CA ARG A 63 -0.43 -10.54 -27.58
C ARG A 63 -0.17 -9.97 -28.95
N SER A 64 -1.10 -9.16 -29.49
CA SER A 64 -0.94 -8.50 -30.78
C SER A 64 0.28 -7.56 -30.80
N GLU A 65 0.48 -6.78 -29.73
CA GLU A 65 1.67 -5.94 -29.57
C GLU A 65 2.95 -6.79 -29.50
N TYR A 66 2.93 -7.88 -28.74
CA TYR A 66 4.06 -8.80 -28.63
C TYR A 66 4.39 -9.49 -29.93
N ASP A 67 3.38 -9.92 -30.71
CA ASP A 67 3.55 -10.55 -32.02
C ASP A 67 4.09 -9.53 -33.05
N ALA A 68 3.64 -8.29 -33.02
CA ALA A 68 4.20 -7.19 -33.83
C ALA A 68 5.68 -6.94 -33.50
N MET A 69 6.06 -7.02 -32.23
CA MET A 69 7.46 -6.94 -31.78
C MET A 69 8.30 -8.10 -32.34
N LEU A 70 7.80 -9.31 -32.31
CA LEU A 70 8.51 -10.48 -32.85
C LEU A 70 8.70 -10.42 -34.35
N ALA A 71 7.74 -9.85 -35.10
CA ALA A 71 7.75 -9.73 -36.54
C ALA A 71 8.68 -8.61 -37.05
N GLY A 72 8.94 -7.58 -36.23
CA GLY A 72 9.63 -6.35 -36.63
C GLY A 72 11.17 -6.40 -36.67
N GLY A 73 11.84 -7.47 -36.28
CA GLY A 73 13.26 -7.79 -36.50
C GLY A 73 14.33 -6.78 -36.06
N ARG A 74 13.99 -5.72 -35.33
CA ARG A 74 14.92 -4.82 -34.62
C ARG A 74 14.22 -4.23 -33.39
N PHE A 75 14.40 -4.88 -32.29
CA PHE A 75 14.14 -4.28 -30.98
C PHE A 75 15.43 -3.58 -30.52
N GLU A 76 15.53 -2.28 -30.71
CA GLU A 76 16.16 -1.46 -29.70
C GLU A 76 15.17 -1.41 -28.56
N ALA A 77 15.37 -2.29 -27.56
CA ALA A 77 14.70 -2.15 -26.29
C ALA A 77 14.80 -0.67 -25.90
N PRO A 78 13.69 0.03 -25.54
CA PRO A 78 13.82 1.32 -24.89
C PRO A 78 14.82 1.05 -23.79
N THR A 79 15.95 1.78 -23.79
CA THR A 79 17.01 1.61 -22.82
C THR A 79 16.32 1.74 -21.48
N ALA A 80 16.01 0.61 -20.89
CA ALA A 80 15.53 0.57 -19.52
C ALA A 80 16.50 1.46 -18.76
N PRO A 81 16.04 2.49 -18.03
CA PRO A 81 16.95 3.31 -17.27
C PRO A 81 17.89 2.33 -16.61
N LYS A 82 19.21 2.46 -16.82
CA LYS A 82 20.21 1.56 -16.25
C LYS A 82 19.92 1.48 -14.78
N TYR A 83 19.13 0.49 -14.37
CA TYR A 83 18.93 0.19 -12.98
C TYR A 83 20.29 -0.30 -12.51
N GLU A 84 21.07 0.60 -11.95
CA GLU A 84 22.23 0.23 -11.15
C GLU A 84 21.78 -0.93 -10.28
N ALA A 85 22.58 -1.98 -10.19
CA ALA A 85 22.29 -3.14 -9.36
C ALA A 85 22.06 -2.60 -7.93
N ARG A 86 20.77 -2.35 -7.58
CA ARG A 86 20.43 -1.64 -6.35
C ARG A 86 20.84 -2.52 -5.21
N LYS A 87 21.62 -1.97 -4.33
CA LYS A 87 22.17 -2.55 -3.10
C LYS A 87 21.07 -3.33 -2.36
N PRO A 88 21.32 -4.54 -1.84
CA PRO A 88 20.32 -5.30 -1.10
C PRO A 88 19.83 -4.49 0.11
N ILE A 89 18.53 -4.50 0.35
CA ILE A 89 17.92 -3.86 1.51
C ILE A 89 18.29 -4.66 2.77
N VAL A 90 18.87 -3.98 3.73
CA VAL A 90 19.15 -4.52 5.06
C VAL A 90 18.21 -3.88 6.05
N VAL A 91 17.60 -4.72 6.89
CA VAL A 91 16.72 -4.29 7.96
C VAL A 91 17.31 -4.74 9.27
N LYS A 92 17.54 -3.77 10.17
CA LYS A 92 18.06 -4.01 11.52
C LYS A 92 17.03 -3.59 12.55
N PHE A 93 16.67 -4.49 13.44
CA PHE A 93 15.77 -4.16 14.55
C PHE A 93 16.42 -3.13 15.47
N LEU A 94 15.67 -2.06 15.80
CA LEU A 94 16.13 -0.98 16.69
C LEU A 94 15.53 -1.15 18.08
N THR A 95 14.20 -1.07 18.22
CA THR A 95 13.56 -1.04 19.53
C THR A 95 12.08 -1.41 19.50
N ARG A 96 11.52 -1.63 20.70
CA ARG A 96 10.10 -1.83 20.98
C ARG A 96 9.60 -0.73 21.89
N LEU A 97 8.49 -0.10 21.51
CA LEU A 97 7.85 0.98 22.24
C LEU A 97 6.55 0.45 22.86
N SER A 98 6.60 0.14 24.15
CA SER A 98 5.51 -0.48 24.92
C SER A 98 4.91 0.53 25.90
N ALA A 99 3.99 1.39 25.43
CA ALA A 99 3.36 2.38 26.29
C ALA A 99 1.84 2.47 26.08
N HIS A 100 1.30 1.94 24.96
CA HIS A 100 -0.12 1.80 24.78
C HIS A 100 -0.69 0.63 25.59
N SER A 101 -1.89 0.82 26.12
CA SER A 101 -2.62 -0.22 26.87
C SER A 101 -3.52 -1.08 25.96
N THR A 102 -3.74 -0.65 24.72
CA THR A 102 -4.63 -1.26 23.74
C THR A 102 -3.96 -1.35 22.36
N PRO A 103 -4.56 -2.05 21.37
CA PRO A 103 -4.01 -2.16 20.02
C PRO A 103 -3.68 -0.83 19.37
N VAL A 104 -2.52 -0.77 18.69
CA VAL A 104 -2.06 0.40 17.95
C VAL A 104 -2.67 0.38 16.55
N TYR A 105 -3.27 1.49 16.14
CA TYR A 105 -3.94 1.59 14.83
C TYR A 105 -3.27 2.53 13.83
N ALA A 106 -2.53 3.54 14.30
CA ALA A 106 -1.81 4.41 13.39
C ALA A 106 -0.46 4.84 13.95
N VAL A 107 0.50 5.02 13.04
CA VAL A 107 1.83 5.57 13.30
C VAL A 107 2.18 6.58 12.19
N SER A 108 2.87 7.66 12.55
CA SER A 108 3.39 8.65 11.61
C SER A 108 4.66 9.28 12.12
N PHE A 109 5.60 9.55 11.25
CA PHE A 109 6.82 10.28 11.59
C PHE A 109 6.65 11.76 11.36
N SER A 110 7.21 12.58 12.24
CA SER A 110 7.33 14.03 12.05
C SER A 110 8.38 14.33 10.98
N PRO A 111 8.08 15.21 10.01
CA PRO A 111 9.00 15.48 8.90
C PRO A 111 10.28 16.24 9.30
N ASP A 112 10.25 17.03 10.36
CA ASP A 112 11.36 17.88 10.81
C ASP A 112 12.26 17.17 11.84
N THR A 113 11.69 16.50 12.81
CA THR A 113 12.43 15.89 13.92
C THR A 113 12.71 14.41 13.73
N GLY A 114 12.05 13.78 12.75
CA GLY A 114 12.03 12.31 12.63
C GLY A 114 11.40 11.60 13.83
N GLY A 115 10.81 12.36 14.76
CA GLY A 115 10.08 11.84 15.90
C GLY A 115 8.86 11.03 15.47
N LEU A 116 8.49 10.02 16.23
CA LEU A 116 7.35 9.15 15.93
C LEU A 116 6.14 9.58 16.76
N VAL A 117 4.97 9.49 16.15
CA VAL A 117 3.68 9.62 16.82
C VAL A 117 2.87 8.35 16.59
N SER A 118 2.20 7.87 17.61
CA SER A 118 1.35 6.68 17.53
C SER A 118 0.00 6.90 18.19
N SER A 119 -1.03 6.21 17.72
CA SER A 119 -2.36 6.18 18.33
C SER A 119 -2.86 4.76 18.51
N ALA A 120 -3.71 4.57 19.51
CA ALA A 120 -4.26 3.26 19.84
C ALA A 120 -5.76 3.34 20.21
N PHE A 121 -6.38 2.20 20.45
CA PHE A 121 -7.78 2.08 20.85
C PHE A 121 -8.08 2.70 22.24
N ASP A 122 -7.04 3.02 23.01
CA ASP A 122 -7.16 3.72 24.32
C ASP A 122 -7.46 5.22 24.19
N ASN A 123 -7.63 5.70 22.97
CA ASN A 123 -7.79 7.13 22.63
C ASN A 123 -6.60 7.99 23.03
N GLU A 124 -5.41 7.38 23.20
CA GLU A 124 -4.17 8.11 23.46
C GLU A 124 -3.38 8.32 22.18
N ILE A 125 -2.84 9.53 22.05
CA ILE A 125 -1.79 9.85 21.10
C ILE A 125 -0.50 10.01 21.91
N ILE A 126 0.54 9.30 21.48
CA ILE A 126 1.85 9.30 22.12
C ILE A 126 2.89 9.84 21.13
N TRP A 127 3.61 10.90 21.53
CA TRP A 127 4.82 11.37 20.86
C TRP A 127 6.01 10.69 21.54
N TRP A 128 6.85 10.09 20.72
CA TRP A 128 8.07 9.44 21.17
C TRP A 128 9.25 10.38 20.95
N ASP A 129 10.21 10.39 21.86
CA ASP A 129 11.42 11.19 21.69
C ASP A 129 12.24 10.73 20.47
N GLY A 130 13.17 11.57 19.99
CA GLY A 130 13.96 11.27 18.79
C GLY A 130 14.86 10.05 18.92
N GLU A 131 15.20 9.65 20.15
CA GLU A 131 15.97 8.45 20.44
C GLU A 131 15.09 7.22 20.64
N PHE A 132 13.75 7.41 20.68
CA PHE A 132 12.74 6.36 20.88
C PHE A 132 12.91 5.56 22.17
N LEU A 133 13.42 6.16 23.21
CA LEU A 133 13.63 5.50 24.50
C LEU A 133 12.39 5.59 25.41
N ARG A 134 11.63 6.66 25.27
CA ARG A 134 10.48 6.95 26.13
C ARG A 134 9.43 7.83 25.45
N PRO A 135 8.18 7.80 25.95
CA PRO A 135 7.18 8.79 25.56
C PRO A 135 7.62 10.20 25.98
N ALA A 136 7.74 11.10 25.00
CA ALA A 136 8.03 12.52 25.25
C ALA A 136 6.77 13.29 25.68
N ARG A 137 5.61 12.90 25.11
CA ARG A 137 4.31 13.52 25.37
C ARG A 137 3.20 12.49 25.21
N ARG A 138 2.13 12.65 25.98
CA ARG A 138 0.86 11.91 25.83
C ARG A 138 -0.32 12.87 25.83
N THR A 139 -1.30 12.60 24.98
CA THR A 139 -2.56 13.32 24.99
C THR A 139 -3.69 12.31 24.89
N LYS A 140 -4.60 12.32 25.85
CA LYS A 140 -5.81 11.51 25.83
C LYS A 140 -6.93 12.31 25.18
N LEU A 141 -7.60 11.72 24.20
CA LEU A 141 -8.70 12.34 23.48
C LEU A 141 -10.04 11.89 24.10
N GLU A 142 -11.06 12.72 23.96
CA GLU A 142 -12.35 12.50 24.63
C GLU A 142 -13.14 11.35 24.02
N SER A 143 -13.01 11.11 22.71
CA SER A 143 -13.80 10.07 22.04
C SER A 143 -13.22 9.68 20.68
N GLY A 144 -13.63 8.50 20.23
CA GLY A 144 -13.33 7.97 18.91
C GLY A 144 -12.03 7.17 18.89
N VAL A 145 -12.07 6.01 18.27
CA VAL A 145 -10.86 5.22 17.99
C VAL A 145 -10.09 5.92 16.89
N ILE A 146 -8.92 6.47 17.21
CA ILE A 146 -8.08 7.15 16.23
C ILE A 146 -7.46 6.10 15.31
N SER A 147 -7.99 5.99 14.11
CA SER A 147 -7.58 5.02 13.09
C SER A 147 -6.65 5.59 12.03
N THR A 148 -6.55 6.91 11.94
CA THR A 148 -5.59 7.59 11.06
C THR A 148 -5.01 8.82 11.75
N LEU A 149 -3.73 9.08 11.54
CA LEU A 149 -3.05 10.28 12.01
C LEU A 149 -1.95 10.69 11.04
N ARG A 150 -1.65 12.00 11.05
CA ARG A 150 -0.58 12.60 10.28
C ARG A 150 0.21 13.54 11.19
N ALA A 151 1.50 13.34 11.26
CA ALA A 151 2.41 14.22 11.98
C ALA A 151 2.99 15.26 11.01
N PHE A 152 3.11 16.49 11.48
CA PHE A 152 3.65 17.65 10.78
C PHE A 152 4.83 18.23 11.56
N SER A 153 5.48 19.24 11.00
CA SER A 153 6.57 19.96 11.66
C SER A 153 6.12 20.57 12.99
N GLU A 154 7.08 20.82 13.87
CA GLU A 154 6.86 21.38 15.21
C GLU A 154 5.98 20.54 16.14
N GLY A 155 5.91 19.22 15.85
CA GLY A 155 5.13 18.27 16.65
C GLY A 155 3.60 18.40 16.51
N ARG A 156 3.13 19.14 15.50
CA ARG A 156 1.70 19.20 15.17
C ARG A 156 1.20 17.87 14.64
N VAL A 157 -0.02 17.51 14.98
CA VAL A 157 -0.68 16.29 14.53
C VAL A 157 -2.11 16.57 14.14
N VAL A 158 -2.54 16.05 13.01
CA VAL A 158 -3.95 15.91 12.67
C VAL A 158 -4.30 14.42 12.81
N ALA A 159 -5.34 14.14 13.59
CA ALA A 159 -5.77 12.79 13.87
C ALA A 159 -7.27 12.65 13.67
N ALA A 160 -7.71 11.56 13.10
CA ALA A 160 -9.12 11.29 12.91
C ALA A 160 -9.47 9.86 13.29
N GLY A 161 -10.67 9.70 13.81
CA GLY A 161 -11.25 8.42 14.14
C GLY A 161 -12.74 8.38 13.87
N CYS A 162 -13.29 7.20 13.81
CA CYS A 162 -14.72 7.00 13.65
C CYS A 162 -15.27 6.00 14.67
N ALA A 163 -16.51 6.22 15.05
CA ALA A 163 -17.32 5.26 15.78
C ALA A 163 -18.70 5.26 15.11
N GLU A 164 -18.99 4.19 14.40
CA GLU A 164 -20.24 4.07 13.63
C GLU A 164 -20.43 5.23 12.63
N HIS A 165 -21.34 6.15 12.92
CA HIS A 165 -21.67 7.32 12.13
C HIS A 165 -20.88 8.58 12.54
N LEU A 166 -20.22 8.55 13.69
CA LEU A 166 -19.52 9.70 14.23
C LEU A 166 -18.07 9.73 13.76
N VAL A 167 -17.68 10.79 13.07
CA VAL A 167 -16.28 11.13 12.76
C VAL A 167 -15.80 12.17 13.77
N SER A 168 -14.73 11.86 14.45
CA SER A 168 -14.03 12.80 15.33
C SER A 168 -12.69 13.16 14.71
N LEU A 169 -12.40 14.44 14.61
CA LEU A 169 -11.15 14.96 14.10
C LEU A 169 -10.52 15.90 15.13
N TYR A 170 -9.22 15.82 15.24
CA TYR A 170 -8.42 16.54 16.20
C TYR A 170 -7.22 17.19 15.53
N HIS A 171 -7.04 18.50 15.78
CA HIS A 171 -5.82 19.24 15.51
C HIS A 171 -5.08 19.44 16.83
N LEU A 172 -3.89 18.86 16.95
CA LEU A 172 -3.05 18.95 18.13
C LEU A 172 -1.83 19.82 17.80
N ASP A 173 -1.79 20.99 18.40
CA ASP A 173 -0.71 21.98 18.24
C ASP A 173 -0.18 22.36 19.62
N GLY A 174 1.01 21.86 19.99
CA GLY A 174 1.51 21.97 21.33
C GLY A 174 0.49 21.48 22.36
N PRO A 175 0.16 22.21 23.43
CA PRO A 175 -0.84 21.83 24.41
C PRO A 175 -2.28 22.04 23.90
N THR A 176 -2.48 22.72 22.78
CA THR A 176 -3.80 23.05 22.25
C THR A 176 -4.39 21.85 21.50
N VAL A 177 -5.64 21.53 21.79
CA VAL A 177 -6.41 20.51 21.10
C VAL A 177 -7.68 21.15 20.56
N ASN A 178 -7.74 21.35 19.26
CA ASN A 178 -8.95 21.77 18.55
C ASN A 178 -9.61 20.52 17.97
N SER A 179 -10.89 20.34 18.23
CA SER A 179 -11.63 19.20 17.74
C SER A 179 -12.97 19.60 17.16
N TRP A 180 -13.42 18.83 16.17
CA TRP A 180 -14.79 18.87 15.72
C TRP A 180 -15.31 17.46 15.49
N ARG A 181 -16.63 17.33 15.52
CA ARG A 181 -17.33 16.07 15.27
C ARG A 181 -18.36 16.31 14.17
N SER A 182 -18.44 15.35 13.28
CA SER A 182 -19.47 15.31 12.24
C SER A 182 -20.20 13.97 12.33
N THR A 183 -21.52 14.06 12.33
CA THR A 183 -22.36 12.86 12.19
C THR A 183 -22.56 12.59 10.72
N ASN A 184 -22.06 11.47 10.24
CA ASN A 184 -22.36 11.00 8.90
C ASN A 184 -23.72 10.27 8.90
N GLU A 185 -24.44 10.38 7.80
CA GLU A 185 -25.67 9.58 7.60
C GLU A 185 -25.38 8.09 7.47
N GLU A 186 -24.13 7.73 7.16
CA GLU A 186 -23.70 6.38 6.86
C GLU A 186 -22.55 5.93 7.77
N TRP A 187 -22.47 4.63 8.04
CA TRP A 187 -21.37 4.05 8.81
C TRP A 187 -20.04 4.19 8.07
N VAL A 188 -19.09 4.83 8.70
CA VAL A 188 -17.74 5.05 8.18
C VAL A 188 -16.91 3.80 8.36
N SER A 189 -16.29 3.33 7.28
CA SER A 189 -15.45 2.11 7.24
C SER A 189 -13.95 2.40 7.19
N CYS A 190 -13.57 3.54 6.61
CA CYS A 190 -12.16 3.92 6.45
C CYS A 190 -12.01 5.44 6.37
N LEU A 191 -10.82 5.91 6.75
CA LEU A 191 -10.45 7.31 6.85
C LEU A 191 -9.05 7.53 6.30
N ALA A 192 -8.83 8.67 5.65
CA ALA A 192 -7.49 9.14 5.29
C ALA A 192 -7.39 10.66 5.34
N ILE A 193 -6.33 11.17 5.95
CA ILE A 193 -5.99 12.61 5.99
C ILE A 193 -5.05 12.90 4.82
N SER A 194 -5.28 14.02 4.12
CA SER A 194 -4.40 14.49 3.04
C SER A 194 -3.01 14.85 3.57
N ASP A 195 -2.01 14.84 2.69
CA ASP A 195 -0.61 15.11 3.05
C ASP A 195 -0.39 16.50 3.62
N ASP A 196 -1.20 17.48 3.20
CA ASP A 196 -1.19 18.84 3.73
C ASP A 196 -2.01 19.02 5.03
N GLY A 197 -2.74 17.98 5.44
CA GLY A 197 -3.59 17.99 6.64
C GLY A 197 -4.91 18.73 6.49
N ASN A 198 -5.24 19.27 5.32
CA ASN A 198 -6.39 20.17 5.13
C ASN A 198 -7.68 19.43 4.78
N SER A 199 -7.59 18.18 4.33
CA SER A 199 -8.73 17.40 3.89
C SER A 199 -8.78 16.02 4.56
N LEU A 200 -10.00 15.59 4.88
CA LEU A 200 -10.33 14.27 5.39
C LEU A 200 -11.22 13.54 4.38
N ALA A 201 -10.77 12.40 3.88
CA ALA A 201 -11.58 11.49 3.10
C ALA A 201 -12.15 10.39 3.99
N THR A 202 -13.43 10.09 3.83
CA THR A 202 -14.12 9.01 4.53
C THR A 202 -14.78 8.08 3.51
N GLY A 203 -14.60 6.79 3.67
CA GLY A 203 -15.36 5.76 2.97
C GLY A 203 -16.44 5.17 3.86
N SER A 204 -17.58 4.78 3.28
CA SER A 204 -18.71 4.23 4.03
C SER A 204 -19.04 2.79 3.64
N LEU A 205 -19.76 2.09 4.53
CA LEU A 205 -20.36 0.79 4.24
C LEU A 205 -21.44 0.88 3.15
N TYR A 206 -21.98 2.07 2.91
CA TYR A 206 -23.03 2.33 1.92
C TYR A 206 -22.50 2.89 0.59
N LYS A 207 -21.24 2.56 0.24
CA LYS A 207 -20.62 2.81 -1.08
C LYS A 207 -20.18 4.24 -1.34
N THR A 208 -20.20 5.10 -0.32
CA THR A 208 -19.98 6.54 -0.46
C THR A 208 -18.56 6.92 -0.08
N LEU A 209 -17.95 7.75 -0.90
CA LEU A 209 -16.78 8.57 -0.58
C LEU A 209 -17.27 9.97 -0.21
N SER A 210 -16.86 10.47 0.96
CA SER A 210 -17.07 11.87 1.34
C SER A 210 -15.74 12.53 1.63
N VAL A 211 -15.59 13.79 1.25
CA VAL A 211 -14.41 14.60 1.55
C VAL A 211 -14.84 15.87 2.26
N SER A 212 -14.17 16.18 3.36
CA SER A 212 -14.45 17.33 4.23
C SER A 212 -13.17 18.10 4.54
N ASN A 213 -13.31 19.39 4.82
CA ASN A 213 -12.22 20.23 5.32
C ASN A 213 -11.94 19.89 6.79
N THR A 214 -10.65 19.74 7.14
CA THR A 214 -10.25 19.33 8.50
C THR A 214 -10.36 20.45 9.53
N HIS A 215 -10.35 21.72 9.14
CA HIS A 215 -10.38 22.84 10.08
C HIS A 215 -11.80 23.17 10.58
N ASN A 216 -12.80 23.01 9.73
CA ASN A 216 -14.17 23.41 10.06
C ASN A 216 -15.22 22.32 9.86
N GLY A 217 -14.82 21.12 9.43
CA GLY A 217 -15.73 20.02 9.11
C GLY A 217 -16.61 20.26 7.88
N GLY A 218 -16.38 21.36 7.15
CA GLY A 218 -17.15 21.71 5.97
C GLY A 218 -17.05 20.64 4.89
N HIS A 219 -18.20 20.21 4.41
CA HIS A 219 -18.29 19.21 3.35
C HIS A 219 -17.81 19.80 2.01
N LEU A 220 -16.87 19.13 1.34
CA LEU A 220 -16.34 19.54 0.04
C LEU A 220 -17.08 18.87 -1.11
N TYR A 221 -17.15 17.53 -1.08
CA TYR A 221 -17.92 16.76 -2.06
C TYR A 221 -18.20 15.35 -1.56
N ARG A 222 -19.20 14.71 -2.18
CA ARG A 222 -19.63 13.33 -1.94
C ARG A 222 -19.81 12.59 -3.27
N LYS A 223 -19.33 11.33 -3.34
CA LYS A 223 -19.41 10.49 -4.52
C LYS A 223 -19.90 9.09 -4.16
N LYS A 224 -20.75 8.51 -4.99
CA LYS A 224 -21.29 7.16 -4.83
C LYS A 224 -21.06 6.38 -6.13
N GLU A 225 -19.82 6.03 -6.35
CA GLU A 225 -19.37 5.40 -7.59
C GLU A 225 -19.18 3.89 -7.46
N HIS A 226 -19.01 3.36 -6.23
CA HIS A 226 -18.83 1.94 -5.97
C HIS A 226 -20.16 1.18 -5.89
N GLU A 227 -20.10 -0.14 -6.20
CA GLU A 227 -21.27 -1.04 -6.13
C GLU A 227 -21.41 -1.70 -4.75
N GLN A 228 -20.36 -1.67 -3.92
CA GLN A 228 -20.33 -2.17 -2.55
C GLN A 228 -19.60 -1.21 -1.64
N SER A 229 -19.43 -1.56 -0.36
CA SER A 229 -18.76 -0.73 0.65
C SER A 229 -17.39 -0.26 0.20
N VAL A 230 -17.06 0.99 0.49
CA VAL A 230 -15.70 1.53 0.38
C VAL A 230 -14.89 1.00 1.58
N THR A 231 -13.80 0.32 1.34
CA THR A 231 -13.00 -0.39 2.37
C THR A 231 -11.64 0.23 2.61
N ALA A 232 -11.15 1.04 1.66
CA ALA A 232 -9.89 1.74 1.78
C ALA A 232 -9.94 3.08 1.05
N VAL A 233 -9.24 4.08 1.57
CA VAL A 233 -9.02 5.38 0.94
C VAL A 233 -7.56 5.80 1.10
N ALA A 234 -7.01 6.49 0.10
CA ALA A 234 -5.65 7.02 0.15
C ALA A 234 -5.51 8.30 -0.69
N TRP A 235 -4.70 9.23 -0.22
CA TRP A 235 -4.32 10.45 -0.93
C TRP A 235 -2.97 10.28 -1.61
N SER A 236 -2.80 10.91 -2.78
CA SER A 236 -1.47 11.04 -3.38
C SER A 236 -0.67 12.13 -2.67
N ALA A 237 0.66 11.97 -2.62
CA ALA A 237 1.55 12.89 -1.93
C ALA A 237 1.56 14.31 -2.54
N ASP A 238 1.30 14.43 -3.86
CA ASP A 238 1.17 15.71 -4.54
C ASP A 238 -0.21 16.38 -4.35
N GLY A 239 -1.11 15.74 -3.61
CA GLY A 239 -2.45 16.22 -3.31
C GLY A 239 -3.42 16.23 -4.50
N LYS A 240 -3.05 15.72 -5.69
CA LYS A 240 -3.89 15.78 -6.89
C LYS A 240 -4.92 14.67 -7.00
N TYR A 241 -4.62 13.50 -6.40
CA TYR A 241 -5.42 12.30 -6.54
C TYR A 241 -5.92 11.77 -5.20
N LEU A 242 -7.09 11.17 -5.26
CA LEU A 242 -7.69 10.39 -4.18
C LEU A 242 -8.09 9.04 -4.75
N ALA A 243 -7.65 7.95 -4.14
CA ALA A 243 -8.04 6.61 -4.50
C ALA A 243 -8.97 5.99 -3.46
N THR A 244 -9.95 5.22 -3.93
CA THR A 244 -10.83 4.41 -3.09
C THR A 244 -10.79 2.96 -3.54
N GLY A 245 -10.74 2.06 -2.58
CA GLY A 245 -10.90 0.63 -2.78
C GLY A 245 -12.19 0.14 -2.17
N SER A 246 -12.77 -0.91 -2.75
CA SER A 246 -14.09 -1.39 -2.38
C SER A 246 -14.16 -2.91 -2.27
N ALA A 247 -15.21 -3.36 -1.59
CA ALA A 247 -15.64 -4.75 -1.58
C ALA A 247 -16.15 -5.22 -2.94
N ASP A 248 -16.48 -4.31 -3.86
CA ASP A 248 -16.86 -4.61 -5.25
C ASP A 248 -15.67 -5.07 -6.13
N ALA A 249 -14.49 -5.26 -5.51
CA ALA A 249 -13.26 -5.65 -6.20
C ALA A 249 -12.77 -4.65 -7.23
N SER A 250 -13.06 -3.37 -7.05
CA SER A 250 -12.56 -2.28 -7.88
C SER A 250 -11.80 -1.24 -7.05
N VAL A 251 -10.89 -0.53 -7.71
CA VAL A 251 -10.27 0.68 -7.20
C VAL A 251 -10.63 1.82 -8.13
N LYS A 252 -11.01 2.96 -7.58
CA LYS A 252 -11.36 4.16 -8.33
C LYS A 252 -10.43 5.31 -7.97
N LEU A 253 -9.97 6.02 -8.99
CA LEU A 253 -9.10 7.18 -8.89
C LEU A 253 -9.91 8.43 -9.19
N PHE A 254 -9.83 9.41 -8.30
CA PHE A 254 -10.53 10.68 -8.41
C PHE A 254 -9.55 11.85 -8.44
N HIS A 255 -9.95 12.93 -9.08
CA HIS A 255 -9.32 14.23 -8.88
C HIS A 255 -9.68 14.74 -7.48
N SER A 256 -8.68 15.05 -6.66
CA SER A 256 -8.88 15.37 -5.24
C SER A 256 -9.71 16.62 -4.98
N GLY A 257 -9.57 17.65 -5.83
CA GLY A 257 -10.21 18.95 -5.61
C GLY A 257 -11.72 18.99 -5.89
N ASN A 258 -12.23 18.09 -6.78
CA ASN A 258 -13.66 18.13 -7.19
C ASN A 258 -14.33 16.76 -7.20
N GLY A 259 -13.59 15.70 -6.89
CA GLY A 259 -14.09 14.33 -6.89
C GLY A 259 -14.49 13.81 -8.28
N ALA A 260 -13.95 14.37 -9.37
CA ALA A 260 -14.17 13.81 -10.70
C ALA A 260 -13.51 12.44 -10.82
N LEU A 261 -14.24 11.43 -11.28
CA LEU A 261 -13.70 10.08 -11.53
C LEU A 261 -12.77 10.14 -12.74
N LEU A 262 -11.49 9.77 -12.53
CA LEU A 262 -10.45 9.75 -13.54
C LEU A 262 -10.25 8.36 -14.14
N HIS A 263 -10.21 7.33 -13.28
CA HIS A 263 -9.95 5.95 -13.71
C HIS A 263 -10.63 4.92 -12.79
N THR A 264 -10.90 3.73 -13.35
CA THR A 264 -11.38 2.56 -12.59
C THR A 264 -10.51 1.36 -12.90
N PHE A 265 -9.77 0.88 -11.89
CA PHE A 265 -8.95 -0.32 -11.99
C PHE A 265 -9.83 -1.55 -11.70
N ARG A 266 -10.00 -2.42 -12.70
CA ARG A 266 -10.86 -3.62 -12.63
C ARG A 266 -10.06 -4.93 -12.53
N GLN A 267 -8.73 -4.87 -12.54
CA GLN A 267 -7.86 -6.04 -12.43
C GLN A 267 -7.74 -6.55 -10.98
N VAL A 268 -8.34 -5.88 -10.01
CA VAL A 268 -8.52 -6.37 -8.65
C VAL A 268 -9.69 -7.35 -8.66
N ARG A 269 -9.49 -8.58 -8.18
CA ARG A 269 -10.49 -9.65 -8.26
C ARG A 269 -11.09 -10.03 -6.90
N SER A 270 -10.84 -9.23 -5.89
CA SER A 270 -11.25 -9.47 -4.51
C SER A 270 -11.38 -8.15 -3.77
N THR A 271 -12.04 -8.16 -2.62
CA THR A 271 -12.19 -6.99 -1.74
C THR A 271 -10.84 -6.32 -1.48
N VAL A 272 -10.76 -5.03 -1.73
CA VAL A 272 -9.58 -4.22 -1.44
C VAL A 272 -9.45 -4.03 0.08
N THR A 273 -8.26 -4.18 0.62
CA THR A 273 -8.00 -4.03 2.06
C THR A 273 -7.15 -2.81 2.39
N ALA A 274 -6.20 -2.45 1.52
CA ALA A 274 -5.35 -1.28 1.72
C ALA A 274 -4.90 -0.68 0.39
N LEU A 275 -4.63 0.63 0.43
CA LEU A 275 -4.14 1.43 -0.69
C LEU A 275 -2.97 2.30 -0.24
N ALA A 276 -1.98 2.48 -1.10
CA ALA A 276 -0.93 3.48 -0.90
C ALA A 276 -0.42 4.02 -2.24
N PHE A 277 -0.25 5.33 -2.33
CA PHE A 277 0.44 5.97 -3.44
C PHE A 277 1.95 6.01 -3.22
N SER A 278 2.72 5.89 -4.29
CA SER A 278 4.15 6.24 -4.24
C SER A 278 4.32 7.75 -4.06
N ASN A 279 5.42 8.16 -3.40
CA ASN A 279 5.67 9.58 -3.10
C ASN A 279 5.80 10.46 -4.34
N ASP A 280 6.20 9.89 -5.46
CA ASP A 280 6.25 10.56 -6.76
C ASP A 280 4.91 10.54 -7.52
N SER A 281 3.85 10.03 -6.90
CA SER A 281 2.50 9.90 -7.46
C SER A 281 2.46 9.17 -8.81
N ARG A 282 3.42 8.26 -9.10
CA ARG A 282 3.44 7.47 -10.33
C ARG A 282 2.79 6.10 -10.20
N TYR A 283 2.77 5.55 -8.97
CA TYR A 283 2.26 4.22 -8.70
C TYR A 283 1.22 4.22 -7.59
N LEU A 284 0.29 3.28 -7.69
CA LEU A 284 -0.68 2.93 -6.66
C LEU A 284 -0.53 1.46 -6.31
N ALA A 285 -0.15 1.17 -5.07
CA ALA A 285 -0.17 -0.19 -4.52
C ALA A 285 -1.54 -0.49 -3.91
N VAL A 286 -2.08 -1.67 -4.23
CA VAL A 286 -3.40 -2.14 -3.85
C VAL A 286 -3.27 -3.52 -3.22
N ALA A 287 -3.63 -3.67 -1.97
CA ALA A 287 -3.76 -4.96 -1.31
C ALA A 287 -5.21 -5.43 -1.31
N ALA A 288 -5.42 -6.74 -1.42
CA ALA A 288 -6.74 -7.33 -1.44
C ALA A 288 -6.81 -8.62 -0.59
N VAL A 289 -8.05 -9.07 -0.31
CA VAL A 289 -8.32 -10.28 0.51
C VAL A 289 -7.74 -11.56 -0.12
N ASP A 290 -7.48 -11.57 -1.43
CA ASP A 290 -6.80 -12.66 -2.13
C ASP A 290 -5.29 -12.74 -1.82
N LEU A 291 -4.82 -11.99 -0.83
CA LEU A 291 -3.43 -11.92 -0.35
C LEU A 291 -2.44 -11.33 -1.36
N SER A 292 -2.93 -10.81 -2.48
CA SER A 292 -2.09 -10.16 -3.47
C SER A 292 -1.87 -8.69 -3.16
N ILE A 293 -0.71 -8.19 -3.60
CA ILE A 293 -0.45 -6.76 -3.75
C ILE A 293 -0.28 -6.49 -5.24
N ARG A 294 -1.09 -5.59 -5.78
CA ARG A 294 -1.01 -5.13 -7.16
C ARG A 294 -0.47 -3.71 -7.19
N VAL A 295 0.45 -3.43 -8.09
CA VAL A 295 0.99 -2.10 -8.32
C VAL A 295 0.53 -1.63 -9.69
N PHE A 296 -0.19 -0.51 -9.72
CA PHE A 296 -0.69 0.10 -10.94
C PHE A 296 0.09 1.38 -11.25
N ARG A 297 0.35 1.63 -12.53
CA ARG A 297 0.81 2.94 -13.00
C ARG A 297 -0.37 3.90 -13.09
N LEU A 298 -0.18 5.13 -12.63
CA LEU A 298 -1.25 6.15 -12.68
C LEU A 298 -1.39 6.81 -14.05
N SER A 299 -0.35 6.79 -14.88
CA SER A 299 -0.35 7.43 -16.19
C SER A 299 -1.33 6.80 -17.19
N ASP A 300 -1.50 5.48 -17.14
CA ASP A 300 -2.31 4.70 -18.07
C ASP A 300 -3.24 3.68 -17.39
N GLY A 301 -3.18 3.59 -16.06
CA GLY A 301 -3.94 2.61 -15.29
C GLY A 301 -3.45 1.16 -15.45
N GLY A 302 -2.30 0.96 -16.08
CA GLY A 302 -1.73 -0.36 -16.35
C GLY A 302 -1.26 -1.08 -15.08
N LEU A 303 -1.51 -2.40 -15.00
CA LEU A 303 -0.97 -3.24 -13.94
C LEU A 303 0.54 -3.43 -14.19
N GLU A 304 1.35 -2.83 -13.32
CA GLU A 304 2.82 -2.95 -13.39
C GLU A 304 3.30 -4.29 -12.83
N LYS A 305 2.86 -4.64 -11.63
CA LYS A 305 3.29 -5.84 -10.92
C LYS A 305 2.19 -6.40 -10.04
N MET A 306 2.27 -7.73 -9.81
CA MET A 306 1.47 -8.43 -8.81
C MET A 306 2.38 -9.30 -7.96
N MET A 307 2.20 -9.22 -6.64
CA MET A 307 3.08 -9.84 -5.65
C MET A 307 2.27 -10.60 -4.61
N PHE A 308 2.87 -11.69 -4.09
CA PHE A 308 2.32 -12.52 -3.03
C PHE A 308 3.41 -12.84 -2.01
N GLY A 309 3.03 -13.19 -0.79
CA GLY A 309 3.98 -13.60 0.25
C GLY A 309 3.40 -13.55 1.66
N HIS A 310 2.32 -12.82 1.89
CA HIS A 310 1.58 -12.90 3.14
C HIS A 310 0.66 -14.12 3.17
N THR A 311 0.46 -14.67 4.37
CA THR A 311 -0.41 -15.86 4.58
C THR A 311 -1.78 -15.51 5.14
N LYS A 312 -2.00 -14.23 5.50
CA LYS A 312 -3.28 -13.68 5.94
C LYS A 312 -3.48 -12.28 5.34
N PRO A 313 -4.69 -11.71 5.41
CA PRO A 313 -4.99 -10.40 4.82
C PRO A 313 -4.02 -9.30 5.22
N ILE A 314 -3.71 -8.45 4.24
CA ILE A 314 -2.86 -7.28 4.39
C ILE A 314 -3.73 -6.13 4.87
N GLU A 315 -3.35 -5.49 5.97
CA GLU A 315 -4.13 -4.42 6.61
C GLU A 315 -3.64 -3.03 6.23
N THR A 316 -2.36 -2.90 5.86
CA THR A 316 -1.73 -1.59 5.65
C THR A 316 -0.61 -1.67 4.63
N LEU A 317 -0.44 -0.57 3.90
CA LEU A 317 0.63 -0.35 2.94
C LEU A 317 1.24 1.04 3.17
N ALA A 318 2.55 1.18 3.01
CA ALA A 318 3.23 2.48 3.03
C ALA A 318 4.41 2.47 2.05
N PHE A 319 4.50 3.50 1.21
CA PHE A 319 5.68 3.68 0.35
C PHE A 319 6.84 4.32 1.12
N HIS A 320 8.03 3.86 0.82
CA HIS A 320 9.27 4.50 1.22
C HIS A 320 9.47 5.79 0.38
N PRO A 321 10.09 6.84 0.92
CA PRO A 321 10.29 8.11 0.21
C PRO A 321 10.95 8.01 -1.16
N ASN A 322 11.75 6.96 -1.42
CA ASN A 322 12.37 6.73 -2.72
C ASN A 322 11.40 6.33 -3.86
N GLY A 323 10.12 6.10 -3.55
CA GLY A 323 9.06 5.82 -4.51
C GLY A 323 9.02 4.41 -5.11
N TRP A 324 10.05 3.56 -4.92
CA TRP A 324 10.11 2.21 -5.49
C TRP A 324 10.04 1.08 -4.46
N LEU A 325 10.39 1.36 -3.21
CA LEU A 325 10.25 0.43 -2.08
C LEU A 325 8.95 0.73 -1.35
N PHE A 326 8.26 -0.29 -0.87
CA PHE A 326 7.12 -0.11 0.03
C PHE A 326 7.02 -1.23 1.05
N ALA A 327 6.36 -0.96 2.15
CA ALA A 327 6.08 -1.92 3.23
C ALA A 327 4.62 -2.32 3.23
N SER A 328 4.34 -3.55 3.68
CA SER A 328 3.01 -4.03 4.01
C SER A 328 2.98 -4.59 5.43
N GLY A 329 1.88 -4.40 6.14
CA GLY A 329 1.61 -5.07 7.41
C GLY A 329 0.40 -5.98 7.28
N SER A 330 0.47 -7.18 7.88
CA SER A 330 -0.53 -8.21 7.70
C SER A 330 -1.04 -8.79 9.01
N ARG A 331 -2.22 -9.40 8.95
CA ARG A 331 -2.78 -10.22 10.03
C ARG A 331 -1.96 -11.45 10.37
N ASP A 332 -1.01 -11.83 9.51
CA ASP A 332 -0.07 -12.91 9.81
C ASP A 332 1.03 -12.52 10.79
N GLY A 333 1.07 -11.25 11.23
CA GLY A 333 2.04 -10.72 12.18
C GLY A 333 3.36 -10.30 11.54
N THR A 334 3.46 -10.34 10.22
CA THR A 334 4.68 -9.99 9.50
C THR A 334 4.59 -8.64 8.82
N VAL A 335 5.75 -8.03 8.59
CA VAL A 335 5.92 -6.87 7.72
C VAL A 335 6.72 -7.32 6.49
N GLY A 336 6.14 -7.11 5.31
CA GLY A 336 6.80 -7.35 4.04
C GLY A 336 7.43 -6.08 3.49
N LEU A 337 8.63 -6.17 2.91
CA LEU A 337 9.23 -5.12 2.10
C LEU A 337 9.28 -5.55 0.64
N TRP A 338 8.80 -4.70 -0.25
CA TRP A 338 8.54 -5.01 -1.65
C TRP A 338 9.17 -3.99 -2.58
N ASN A 339 9.67 -4.46 -3.70
CA ASN A 339 10.16 -3.59 -4.78
C ASN A 339 9.08 -3.45 -5.85
N ALA A 340 8.48 -2.28 -5.96
CA ALA A 340 7.42 -1.98 -6.91
C ALA A 340 7.87 -2.17 -8.39
N ALA A 341 9.13 -1.82 -8.70
CA ALA A 341 9.66 -1.93 -10.06
C ALA A 341 10.00 -3.37 -10.47
N LYS A 342 10.51 -4.19 -9.52
CA LYS A 342 10.90 -5.58 -9.79
C LYS A 342 9.78 -6.59 -9.58
N GLY A 343 8.75 -6.23 -8.78
CA GLY A 343 7.63 -7.12 -8.44
C GLY A 343 8.00 -8.29 -7.55
N ILE A 344 9.05 -8.16 -6.74
CA ILE A 344 9.54 -9.18 -5.81
C ILE A 344 9.53 -8.66 -4.38
N GLY A 345 9.32 -9.56 -3.42
CA GLY A 345 9.56 -9.27 -2.01
C GLY A 345 11.06 -9.24 -1.74
N ASN A 346 11.51 -8.19 -1.07
CA ASN A 346 12.93 -8.04 -0.71
C ASN A 346 13.22 -8.64 0.66
N VAL A 347 12.32 -8.44 1.63
CA VAL A 347 12.50 -8.88 3.03
C VAL A 347 11.15 -9.19 3.64
N ARG A 348 11.07 -10.24 4.43
CA ARG A 348 9.97 -10.55 5.34
C ARG A 348 10.46 -10.44 6.78
N ILE A 349 9.78 -9.63 7.59
CA ILE A 349 10.11 -9.38 8.99
C ILE A 349 9.05 -10.05 9.86
N GLU A 350 9.44 -11.02 10.67
CA GLU A 350 8.60 -11.61 11.72
C GLU A 350 8.48 -10.59 12.87
N ALA A 351 7.49 -9.73 12.76
CA ALA A 351 7.35 -8.58 13.67
C ALA A 351 6.63 -8.95 14.97
N SER A 352 5.52 -9.70 14.87
CA SER A 352 4.64 -10.01 15.99
C SER A 352 3.95 -11.36 15.81
N SER A 353 3.50 -11.98 16.89
CA SER A 353 2.55 -13.10 16.84
C SER A 353 1.08 -12.66 16.66
N ARG A 354 0.84 -11.36 16.65
CA ARG A 354 -0.49 -10.74 16.48
C ARG A 354 -0.51 -9.88 15.20
N PRO A 355 -1.71 -9.58 14.64
CA PRO A 355 -1.87 -8.74 13.48
C PRO A 355 -1.13 -7.40 13.57
N ILE A 356 -0.50 -7.01 12.44
CA ILE A 356 0.07 -5.68 12.23
C ILE A 356 -1.01 -4.82 11.58
N SER A 357 -1.35 -3.70 12.22
CA SER A 357 -2.44 -2.81 11.80
C SER A 357 -1.96 -1.56 11.08
N CYS A 358 -0.72 -1.13 11.32
CA CYS A 358 -0.17 0.06 10.68
C CYS A 358 1.34 -0.06 10.44
N VAL A 359 1.81 0.58 9.36
CA VAL A 359 3.23 0.74 9.03
C VAL A 359 3.48 2.15 8.51
N ALA A 360 4.67 2.70 8.76
CA ALA A 360 5.11 3.98 8.20
C ALA A 360 6.63 4.02 8.06
N PHE A 361 7.11 4.70 7.03
CA PHE A 361 8.54 5.05 6.89
C PHE A 361 8.80 6.45 7.44
N SER A 362 10.01 6.65 7.95
CA SER A 362 10.49 8.00 8.25
C SER A 362 10.69 8.82 6.96
N PRO A 363 10.62 10.17 7.03
CA PRO A 363 10.76 11.03 5.86
C PRO A 363 12.09 10.87 5.11
N ASP A 364 13.16 10.54 5.83
CA ASP A 364 14.48 10.23 5.26
C ASP A 364 14.60 8.78 4.74
N GLY A 365 13.59 7.95 4.98
CA GLY A 365 13.58 6.54 4.59
C GLY A 365 14.47 5.63 5.43
N THR A 366 15.17 6.14 6.44
CA THR A 366 16.11 5.32 7.23
C THR A 366 15.44 4.46 8.27
N LYS A 367 14.18 4.73 8.62
CA LYS A 367 13.44 4.00 9.65
C LYS A 367 12.09 3.50 9.12
N LEU A 368 11.68 2.34 9.63
CA LEU A 368 10.37 1.75 9.44
C LEU A 368 9.75 1.52 10.81
N ALA A 369 8.51 1.99 10.99
CA ALA A 369 7.70 1.72 12.17
C ALA A 369 6.55 0.77 11.82
N ALA A 370 6.18 -0.13 12.74
CA ALA A 370 4.98 -0.94 12.65
C ALA A 370 4.32 -1.09 14.02
N GLY A 371 3.00 -0.97 14.04
CA GLY A 371 2.16 -1.16 15.22
C GLY A 371 1.04 -2.17 14.96
N GLY A 372 0.51 -2.77 16.01
CA GLY A 372 -0.53 -3.76 15.85
C GLY A 372 -1.27 -4.16 17.12
N GLN A 373 -1.95 -5.30 17.04
CA GLN A 373 -2.84 -5.81 18.10
C GLN A 373 -2.12 -6.25 19.38
N ASP A 374 -0.80 -6.37 19.35
CA ASP A 374 0.00 -6.65 20.55
C ASP A 374 0.36 -5.40 21.36
N LYS A 375 -0.16 -4.23 20.97
CA LYS A 375 -0.01 -2.93 21.68
C LYS A 375 1.40 -2.34 21.61
N ILE A 376 2.25 -2.87 20.75
CA ILE A 376 3.66 -2.51 20.66
C ILE A 376 3.91 -1.84 19.30
N VAL A 377 4.60 -0.70 19.33
CA VAL A 377 5.21 -0.14 18.12
C VAL A 377 6.65 -0.63 18.04
N ARG A 378 7.05 -1.14 16.89
CA ARG A 378 8.41 -1.61 16.61
C ARG A 378 9.07 -0.73 15.57
N LEU A 379 10.35 -0.53 15.74
CA LEU A 379 11.19 0.25 14.84
C LEU A 379 12.33 -0.58 14.29
N TRP A 380 12.60 -0.37 13.02
CA TRP A 380 13.74 -0.92 12.32
C TRP A 380 14.48 0.17 11.57
N GLU A 381 15.80 0.05 11.51
CA GLU A 381 16.64 0.76 10.57
C GLU A 381 16.56 0.07 9.20
N VAL A 382 16.36 0.86 8.16
CA VAL A 382 16.30 0.40 6.76
C VAL A 382 17.42 1.04 5.99
N SER A 383 18.33 0.23 5.46
CA SER A 383 19.50 0.74 4.71
C SER A 383 19.79 -0.11 3.49
N ALA A 384 20.39 0.49 2.46
CA ALA A 384 20.98 -0.24 1.35
C ALA A 384 22.39 -0.70 1.76
N LYS A 385 22.66 -2.00 1.74
CA LYS A 385 23.98 -2.54 2.05
C LYS A 385 24.99 -2.13 0.97
N GLU A 386 26.11 -1.58 1.36
CA GLU A 386 27.26 -1.51 0.45
C GLU A 386 27.78 -2.94 0.23
N VAL A 387 27.86 -3.35 -1.03
CA VAL A 387 28.56 -4.58 -1.39
C VAL A 387 30.04 -4.24 -1.23
N ALA A 388 30.69 -4.83 -0.22
CA ALA A 388 32.13 -4.71 0.00
C ALA A 388 32.88 -5.39 -1.14
#